data_cd8d8c6745ba919cf51a47a6e09504d1
#
_entry.id   cd8d8c6745ba919cf51a47a6e09504d1
#
_cell.length_a   1.000
_cell.length_b   1.000
_cell.length_c   1.000
_cell.angle_alpha   90.00
_cell.angle_beta   90.00
_cell.angle_gamma   90.00
#
_symmetry.space_group_name_H-M   'P 1'
#
loop_
_entity.id
_entity.type
_entity.pdbx_description
1 polymer ?
#
loop_
_entity_poly.entity_id
_entity_poly.type
_entity_poly.pdbx_seq_one_letter_code
_entity_poly.pdbx_strand_id
1 'polypeptide(L)'
;MSDRHSKHQPLKVFISHSSVDQVFAGKMRALLFHHTNAQVFTADDLSAGEKWETKLRNELSSADVVVALLSPNSVESSWVLQEIGAAWALKKPIIPVVTKRDVLNNIPLAFERAKVIELTDVESPENAEKFLGAFEKSMAAVHPV
;
A
#
# COMPACT_ATOMS: atom_id res chain seq x y z
N MET A 1 11.41 13.54 22.14
CA MET A 1 11.37 12.98 20.80
C MET A 1 9.91 12.81 20.36
N SER A 2 9.62 13.34 19.21
CA SER A 2 8.28 13.18 18.67
C SER A 2 8.10 11.75 18.16
N ASP A 3 7.11 11.06 18.67
CA ASP A 3 6.77 9.72 18.24
C ASP A 3 5.59 9.81 17.28
N ARG A 4 5.84 9.54 15.98
CA ARG A 4 4.78 9.53 14.98
C ARG A 4 3.70 8.52 15.28
N HIS A 5 4.05 7.49 16.04
CA HIS A 5 3.14 6.41 16.36
C HIS A 5 2.41 6.65 17.67
N SER A 6 2.51 7.88 18.19
CA SER A 6 1.70 8.23 19.33
C SER A 6 0.22 8.13 18.95
N LYS A 7 -0.61 7.88 19.94
CA LYS A 7 -2.05 7.71 19.71
C LYS A 7 -2.75 8.93 19.11
N HIS A 8 -2.05 10.07 19.01
CA HIS A 8 -2.61 11.30 18.46
C HIS A 8 -2.33 11.49 16.97
N GLN A 9 -1.47 10.65 16.40
CA GLN A 9 -1.12 10.76 15.00
C GLN A 9 -1.54 9.50 14.24
N PRO A 10 -2.40 9.64 13.24
CA PRO A 10 -2.82 8.48 12.46
C PRO A 10 -1.66 7.96 11.61
N LEU A 11 -1.70 6.67 11.34
CA LEU A 11 -0.77 6.03 10.43
C LEU A 11 -0.98 6.58 9.02
N LYS A 12 0.10 6.89 8.31
CA LYS A 12 0.02 7.33 6.91
C LYS A 12 0.40 6.19 6.00
N VAL A 13 -0.54 5.79 5.14
CA VAL A 13 -0.38 4.69 4.21
C VAL A 13 -0.47 5.23 2.79
N PHE A 14 0.49 4.88 1.95
CA PHE A 14 0.41 5.17 0.52
C PHE A 14 0.12 3.88 -0.22
N ILE A 15 -0.92 3.87 -1.06
CA ILE A 15 -1.25 2.71 -1.88
C ILE A 15 -0.76 2.96 -3.31
N SER A 16 0.15 2.12 -3.79
CA SER A 16 0.59 2.13 -5.18
C SER A 16 -0.26 1.12 -5.95
N HIS A 17 -0.91 1.57 -7.01
CA HIS A 17 -1.77 0.71 -7.83
C HIS A 17 -1.83 1.21 -9.27
N SER A 18 -2.20 0.33 -10.19
CA SER A 18 -2.45 0.73 -11.57
C SER A 18 -3.80 1.44 -11.66
N SER A 19 -3.99 2.25 -12.70
CA SER A 19 -5.26 2.98 -12.90
C SER A 19 -6.44 2.02 -13.08
N VAL A 20 -6.19 0.84 -13.63
CA VAL A 20 -7.23 -0.18 -13.81
C VAL A 20 -7.75 -0.71 -12.46
N ASP A 21 -6.94 -0.64 -11.43
CA ASP A 21 -7.28 -1.15 -10.10
C ASP A 21 -7.81 -0.08 -9.15
N GLN A 22 -8.20 1.07 -9.68
CA GLN A 22 -8.63 2.20 -8.88
C GLN A 22 -9.80 1.87 -7.95
N VAL A 23 -10.78 1.11 -8.43
CA VAL A 23 -11.94 0.73 -7.62
C VAL A 23 -11.52 -0.19 -6.48
N PHE A 24 -10.69 -1.17 -6.77
CA PHE A 24 -10.19 -2.10 -5.75
C PHE A 24 -9.38 -1.33 -4.69
N ALA A 25 -8.49 -0.45 -5.13
CA ALA A 25 -7.69 0.36 -4.22
C ALA A 25 -8.56 1.25 -3.33
N GLY A 26 -9.63 1.81 -3.88
CA GLY A 26 -10.59 2.61 -3.11
C GLY A 26 -11.28 1.82 -2.03
N LYS A 27 -11.66 0.58 -2.31
CA LYS A 27 -12.28 -0.30 -1.31
C LYS A 27 -11.28 -0.70 -0.22
N MET A 28 -10.05 -0.98 -0.59
CA MET A 28 -8.99 -1.28 0.37
C MET A 28 -8.70 -0.07 1.25
N ARG A 29 -8.69 1.13 0.66
CA ARG A 29 -8.54 2.38 1.38
C ARG A 29 -9.62 2.54 2.45
N ALA A 30 -10.87 2.24 2.10
CA ALA A 30 -11.98 2.31 3.04
C ALA A 30 -11.82 1.30 4.19
N LEU A 31 -11.40 0.08 3.89
CA LEU A 31 -11.12 -0.93 4.91
C LEU A 31 -10.08 -0.43 5.92
N LEU A 32 -8.98 0.08 5.41
CA LEU A 32 -7.90 0.56 6.28
C LEU A 32 -8.34 1.75 7.12
N PHE A 33 -9.07 2.69 6.52
CA PHE A 33 -9.55 3.85 7.25
C PHE A 33 -10.52 3.46 8.36
N HIS A 34 -11.50 2.62 8.06
CA HIS A 34 -12.52 2.25 9.05
C HIS A 34 -12.01 1.40 10.19
N HIS A 35 -11.00 0.56 9.95
CA HIS A 35 -10.52 -0.37 10.95
C HIS A 35 -9.24 0.05 11.66
N THR A 36 -8.42 0.90 11.02
CA THR A 36 -7.14 1.33 11.62
C THR A 36 -7.05 2.83 11.80
N ASN A 37 -8.04 3.58 11.33
CA ASN A 37 -8.06 5.04 11.33
C ASN A 37 -6.86 5.64 10.57
N ALA A 38 -6.30 4.89 9.62
CA ALA A 38 -5.16 5.33 8.85
C ALA A 38 -5.55 6.40 7.84
N GLN A 39 -4.65 7.35 7.60
CA GLN A 39 -4.76 8.27 6.47
C GLN A 39 -4.16 7.55 5.26
N VAL A 40 -4.95 7.42 4.22
CA VAL A 40 -4.54 6.66 3.05
C VAL A 40 -4.48 7.58 1.83
N PHE A 41 -3.36 7.53 1.14
CA PHE A 41 -3.12 8.33 -0.08
C PHE A 41 -2.91 7.41 -1.26
N THR A 42 -3.24 7.91 -2.44
CA THR A 42 -2.89 7.27 -3.70
C THR A 42 -2.46 8.37 -4.67
N ALA A 43 -1.86 7.99 -5.80
CA ALA A 43 -1.52 8.96 -6.84
C ALA A 43 -2.76 9.67 -7.40
N ASP A 44 -3.94 9.06 -7.25
CA ASP A 44 -5.20 9.68 -7.70
C ASP A 44 -5.57 10.92 -6.89
N ASP A 45 -4.98 11.10 -5.70
CA ASP A 45 -5.23 12.26 -4.87
C ASP A 45 -4.49 13.51 -5.35
N LEU A 46 -3.63 13.37 -6.36
CA LEU A 46 -2.87 14.49 -6.89
C LEU A 46 -3.72 15.31 -7.86
N SER A 47 -3.72 16.63 -7.68
CA SER A 47 -4.49 17.52 -8.52
C SER A 47 -3.82 17.76 -9.87
N ALA A 48 -4.63 17.89 -10.91
CA ALA A 48 -4.12 18.27 -12.23
C ALA A 48 -3.50 19.67 -12.16
N GLY A 49 -2.37 19.84 -12.83
CA GLY A 49 -1.66 21.13 -12.87
C GLY A 49 -0.69 21.36 -11.74
N GLU A 50 -0.66 20.48 -10.74
CA GLU A 50 0.35 20.54 -9.71
C GLU A 50 1.66 19.94 -10.25
N LYS A 51 2.77 20.29 -9.60
CA LYS A 51 4.04 19.60 -9.87
C LYS A 51 3.95 18.22 -9.22
N TRP A 52 3.27 17.33 -9.91
CA TRP A 52 2.90 16.04 -9.32
C TRP A 52 4.10 15.20 -8.93
N GLU A 53 5.24 15.31 -9.63
CA GLU A 53 6.45 14.58 -9.27
C GLU A 53 6.95 14.96 -7.88
N THR A 54 6.97 16.25 -7.59
CA THR A 54 7.38 16.75 -6.28
C THR A 54 6.36 16.32 -5.22
N LYS A 55 5.08 16.44 -5.53
CA LYS A 55 4.02 16.07 -4.60
C LYS A 55 4.04 14.58 -4.30
N LEU A 56 4.19 13.76 -5.34
CA LEU A 56 4.29 12.32 -5.17
C LEU A 56 5.47 11.95 -4.27
N ARG A 57 6.63 12.56 -4.52
CA ARG A 57 7.81 12.33 -3.69
C ARG A 57 7.55 12.72 -2.23
N ASN A 58 6.88 13.84 -2.01
CA ASN A 58 6.55 14.29 -0.67
C ASN A 58 5.59 13.33 0.03
N GLU A 59 4.59 12.84 -0.69
CA GLU A 59 3.63 11.88 -0.14
C GLU A 59 4.31 10.56 0.20
N LEU A 60 5.18 10.06 -0.69
CA LEU A 60 5.94 8.85 -0.40
C LEU A 60 6.89 9.06 0.78
N SER A 61 7.55 10.21 0.86
CA SER A 61 8.48 10.50 1.94
C SER A 61 7.77 10.60 3.30
N SER A 62 6.55 11.11 3.30
CA SER A 62 5.78 11.25 4.55
C SER A 62 5.01 9.99 4.93
N ALA A 63 4.90 9.01 4.04
CA ALA A 63 4.20 7.77 4.35
C ALA A 63 4.95 6.96 5.41
N ASP A 64 4.21 6.32 6.28
CA ASP A 64 4.77 5.38 7.26
C ASP A 64 4.96 4.00 6.63
N VAL A 65 4.13 3.67 5.65
CA VAL A 65 4.17 2.40 4.96
C VAL A 65 3.60 2.58 3.55
N VAL A 66 4.13 1.82 2.61
CA VAL A 66 3.63 1.77 1.24
C VAL A 66 3.00 0.40 1.01
N VAL A 67 1.75 0.38 0.59
CA VAL A 67 1.08 -0.85 0.17
C VAL A 67 1.20 -0.95 -1.34
N ALA A 68 1.82 -2.01 -1.82
CA ALA A 68 1.94 -2.26 -3.25
C ALA A 68 0.82 -3.20 -3.67
N LEU A 69 -0.18 -2.67 -4.38
CA LEU A 69 -1.29 -3.48 -4.87
C LEU A 69 -0.88 -4.15 -6.17
N LEU A 70 -0.67 -5.45 -6.11
CA LEU A 70 -0.18 -6.24 -7.22
C LEU A 70 -1.32 -7.03 -7.84
N SER A 71 -1.65 -6.67 -9.07
CA SER A 71 -2.68 -7.33 -9.88
C SER A 71 -2.05 -7.77 -11.18
N PRO A 72 -2.76 -8.53 -12.02
CA PRO A 72 -2.25 -8.81 -13.36
C PRO A 72 -1.91 -7.55 -14.15
N ASN A 73 -2.61 -6.44 -13.87
CA ASN A 73 -2.37 -5.17 -14.55
C ASN A 73 -1.15 -4.43 -13.98
N SER A 74 -1.00 -4.42 -12.66
CA SER A 74 0.04 -3.63 -12.01
C SER A 74 1.45 -4.21 -12.21
N VAL A 75 1.57 -5.54 -12.28
CA VAL A 75 2.90 -6.15 -12.46
C VAL A 75 3.50 -5.84 -13.83
N GLU A 76 2.69 -5.36 -14.77
CA GLU A 76 3.15 -4.91 -16.08
C GLU A 76 3.17 -3.37 -16.17
N SER A 77 2.74 -2.67 -15.13
CA SER A 77 2.67 -1.21 -15.14
C SER A 77 4.02 -0.60 -14.77
N SER A 78 4.59 0.14 -15.70
CA SER A 78 5.84 0.85 -15.42
C SER A 78 5.65 1.89 -14.33
N TRP A 79 4.47 2.50 -14.23
CA TRP A 79 4.15 3.46 -13.19
C TRP A 79 4.24 2.84 -11.80
N VAL A 80 3.57 1.70 -11.60
CA VAL A 80 3.59 1.00 -10.31
C VAL A 80 5.00 0.56 -9.94
N LEU A 81 5.76 0.02 -10.91
CA LEU A 81 7.12 -0.41 -10.65
C LEU A 81 8.03 0.76 -10.28
N GLN A 82 7.81 1.92 -10.87
CA GLN A 82 8.57 3.13 -10.51
C GLN A 82 8.25 3.59 -9.08
N GLU A 83 6.97 3.56 -8.69
CA GLU A 83 6.59 3.92 -7.34
C GLU A 83 7.17 2.98 -6.30
N ILE A 84 7.15 1.68 -6.58
CA ILE A 84 7.74 0.67 -5.70
C ILE A 84 9.24 0.89 -5.58
N GLY A 85 9.91 1.14 -6.71
CA GLY A 85 11.34 1.44 -6.71
C GLY A 85 11.69 2.69 -5.91
N ALA A 86 10.88 3.75 -6.05
CA ALA A 86 11.09 4.97 -5.29
C ALA A 86 10.91 4.75 -3.79
N ALA A 87 9.87 4.02 -3.41
CA ALA A 87 9.64 3.69 -2.00
C ALA A 87 10.79 2.86 -1.43
N TRP A 88 11.27 1.91 -2.20
CA TRP A 88 12.40 1.07 -1.80
C TRP A 88 13.67 1.91 -1.60
N ALA A 89 13.93 2.83 -2.54
CA ALA A 89 15.09 3.73 -2.44
C ALA A 89 15.01 4.65 -1.22
N LEU A 90 13.81 5.05 -0.84
CA LEU A 90 13.56 5.86 0.36
C LEU A 90 13.54 5.01 1.64
N LYS A 91 13.79 3.73 1.53
CA LYS A 91 13.78 2.78 2.64
C LYS A 91 12.44 2.72 3.38
N LYS A 92 11.36 2.93 2.64
CA LYS A 92 10.02 2.80 3.22
C LYS A 92 9.64 1.33 3.34
N PRO A 93 8.98 0.95 4.43
CA PRO A 93 8.40 -0.39 4.51
C PRO A 93 7.36 -0.57 3.41
N ILE A 94 7.44 -1.69 2.71
CA ILE A 94 6.50 -1.99 1.62
C ILE A 94 5.78 -3.27 1.96
N ILE A 95 4.45 -3.22 1.92
CA ILE A 95 3.60 -4.39 2.14
C ILE A 95 2.97 -4.75 0.79
N PRO A 96 3.40 -5.85 0.18
CA PRO A 96 2.79 -6.27 -1.08
C PRO A 96 1.48 -7.00 -0.84
N VAL A 97 0.45 -6.61 -1.61
CA VAL A 97 -0.89 -7.22 -1.55
C VAL A 97 -1.25 -7.68 -2.94
N VAL A 98 -1.54 -8.97 -3.11
CA VAL A 98 -1.94 -9.51 -4.40
C VAL A 98 -3.45 -9.66 -4.47
N THR A 99 -4.02 -9.30 -5.63
CA THR A 99 -5.47 -9.40 -5.86
C THR A 99 -5.86 -10.77 -6.41
N LYS A 100 -4.91 -11.52 -6.96
CA LYS A 100 -5.11 -12.87 -7.47
C LYS A 100 -3.88 -13.70 -7.14
N ARG A 101 -4.11 -14.95 -6.80
CA ARG A 101 -3.04 -15.84 -6.37
C ARG A 101 -1.97 -16.08 -7.44
N ASP A 102 -2.36 -16.13 -8.71
CA ASP A 102 -1.44 -16.37 -9.81
C ASP A 102 -0.45 -15.21 -10.02
N VAL A 103 -0.75 -14.02 -9.50
CA VAL A 103 0.18 -12.88 -9.55
C VAL A 103 1.48 -13.21 -8.80
N LEU A 104 1.44 -14.12 -7.82
CA LEU A 104 2.61 -14.53 -7.06
C LEU A 104 3.75 -15.04 -7.95
N ASN A 105 3.44 -15.52 -9.15
CA ASN A 105 4.45 -16.02 -10.06
C ASN A 105 5.25 -14.91 -10.74
N ASN A 106 4.75 -13.68 -10.69
CA ASN A 106 5.33 -12.54 -11.41
C ASN A 106 5.60 -11.33 -10.52
N ILE A 107 5.70 -11.53 -9.21
CA ILE A 107 5.98 -10.41 -8.31
C ILE A 107 7.41 -9.92 -8.50
N PRO A 108 7.68 -8.63 -8.29
CA PRO A 108 9.04 -8.10 -8.34
C PRO A 108 9.98 -8.84 -7.40
N LEU A 109 11.23 -9.01 -7.82
CA LEU A 109 12.24 -9.73 -7.04
C LEU A 109 12.51 -9.10 -5.67
N ALA A 110 12.18 -7.81 -5.51
CA ALA A 110 12.35 -7.12 -4.23
C ALA A 110 11.45 -7.67 -3.14
N PHE A 111 10.41 -8.43 -3.49
CA PHE A 111 9.45 -8.94 -2.52
C PHE A 111 9.69 -10.42 -2.22
N GLU A 112 9.59 -10.75 -0.96
CA GLU A 112 9.60 -12.14 -0.51
C GLU A 112 8.17 -12.68 -0.55
N ARG A 113 7.96 -13.81 -1.23
CA ARG A 113 6.63 -14.40 -1.37
C ARG A 113 5.94 -14.65 -0.03
N ALA A 114 6.72 -15.00 0.99
CA ALA A 114 6.18 -15.29 2.33
C ALA A 114 5.58 -14.05 3.01
N LYS A 115 5.94 -12.84 2.54
CA LYS A 115 5.46 -11.59 3.13
C LYS A 115 4.33 -10.96 2.34
N VAL A 116 3.90 -11.60 1.26
CA VAL A 116 2.82 -11.10 0.42
C VAL A 116 1.49 -11.43 1.06
N ILE A 117 0.61 -10.44 1.11
CA ILE A 117 -0.75 -10.60 1.64
C ILE A 117 -1.70 -10.82 0.46
N GLU A 118 -2.63 -11.77 0.59
CA GLU A 118 -3.65 -11.98 -0.42
C GLU A 118 -4.93 -11.26 -0.02
N LEU A 119 -5.53 -10.55 -0.99
CA LEU A 119 -6.85 -9.95 -0.83
C LEU A 119 -7.59 -10.11 -2.15
N THR A 120 -8.14 -11.30 -2.36
CA THR A 120 -8.73 -11.66 -3.65
C THR A 120 -10.16 -11.16 -3.83
N ASP A 121 -10.88 -10.93 -2.73
CA ASP A 121 -12.23 -10.39 -2.77
C ASP A 121 -12.37 -9.36 -1.65
N VAL A 122 -12.20 -8.09 -2.02
CA VAL A 122 -12.21 -7.00 -1.05
C VAL A 122 -13.58 -6.77 -0.43
N GLU A 123 -14.64 -7.29 -1.05
CA GLU A 123 -16.01 -7.14 -0.54
C GLU A 123 -16.42 -8.27 0.40
N SER A 124 -15.68 -9.37 0.42
CA SER A 124 -15.96 -10.47 1.34
C SER A 124 -15.54 -10.10 2.76
N PRO A 125 -16.48 -10.09 3.74
CA PRO A 125 -16.11 -9.78 5.12
C PRO A 125 -15.03 -10.70 5.67
N GLU A 126 -15.06 -11.99 5.30
CA GLU A 126 -14.05 -12.94 5.74
C GLU A 126 -12.67 -12.59 5.20
N ASN A 127 -12.58 -12.27 3.91
CA ASN A 127 -11.31 -11.88 3.31
C ASN A 127 -10.82 -10.54 3.84
N ALA A 128 -11.72 -9.60 4.08
CA ALA A 128 -11.37 -8.31 4.67
C ALA A 128 -10.77 -8.51 6.06
N GLU A 129 -11.36 -9.36 6.88
CA GLU A 129 -10.87 -9.65 8.23
C GLU A 129 -9.48 -10.28 8.19
N LYS A 130 -9.27 -11.24 7.30
CA LYS A 130 -7.95 -11.87 7.13
C LYS A 130 -6.91 -10.86 6.67
N PHE A 131 -7.26 -10.00 5.73
CA PHE A 131 -6.37 -8.96 5.25
C PHE A 131 -5.96 -8.01 6.38
N LEU A 132 -6.93 -7.54 7.15
CA LEU A 132 -6.66 -6.60 8.25
C LEU A 132 -5.76 -7.23 9.30
N GLY A 133 -6.00 -8.50 9.65
CA GLY A 133 -5.14 -9.21 10.59
C GLY A 133 -3.72 -9.36 10.08
N ALA A 134 -3.55 -9.69 8.79
CA ALA A 134 -2.24 -9.82 8.18
C ALA A 134 -1.54 -8.45 8.08
N PHE A 135 -2.31 -7.40 7.78
CA PHE A 135 -1.77 -6.04 7.72
C PHE A 135 -1.23 -5.61 9.10
N GLU A 136 -2.00 -5.84 10.16
CA GLU A 136 -1.58 -5.50 11.52
C GLU A 136 -0.30 -6.25 11.91
N LYS A 137 -0.19 -7.53 11.56
CA LYS A 137 1.02 -8.32 11.80
C LYS A 137 2.22 -7.73 11.06
N SER A 138 2.03 -7.35 9.80
CA SER A 138 3.08 -6.75 9.00
C SER A 138 3.53 -5.43 9.59
N MET A 139 2.60 -4.62 10.07
CA MET A 139 2.93 -3.34 10.71
C MET A 139 3.68 -3.53 12.01
N ALA A 140 3.31 -4.52 12.82
CA ALA A 140 4.01 -4.83 14.05
C ALA A 140 5.46 -5.27 13.78
N ALA A 141 5.70 -5.99 12.69
CA ALA A 141 7.04 -6.42 12.32
C ALA A 141 7.91 -5.25 11.83
N VAL A 142 7.28 -4.25 11.20
CA VAL A 142 7.98 -3.06 10.68
C VAL A 142 8.25 -2.05 11.78
N HIS A 143 7.32 -1.92 12.72
CA HIS A 143 7.42 -0.98 13.83
C HIS A 143 7.32 -1.73 15.16
N PRO A 144 8.33 -2.55 15.48
CA PRO A 144 8.31 -3.28 16.75
C PRO A 144 8.34 -2.29 17.91
N VAL A 145 7.58 -2.60 18.92
CA VAL A 145 7.52 -1.76 20.13
C VAL A 145 8.70 -2.04 21.03
#